data_8cf5cd7c4524cf3a7cfda89a369338ed
#
_entry.id   8cf5cd7c4524cf3a7cfda89a369338ed
#
_cell.length_a   1.000
_cell.length_b   1.000
_cell.length_c   1.000
_cell.angle_alpha   90.00
_cell.angle_beta   90.00
_cell.angle_gamma   90.00
#
_symmetry.space_group_name_H-M   'P 1'
#
loop_
_entity.id
_entity.type
_entity.pdbx_description
1 polymer ?
#
loop_
_entity_poly.entity_id
_entity_poly.type
_entity_poly.pdbx_seq_one_letter_code
_entity_poly.pdbx_strand_id
1 'polypeptide(L)'
;MQRISPSFITFVSMKSDKRVLLGMSGGTDSSVAAMRLQEAGYEVTGVTFRFYEAGDETGYLEDARALALKLGMKHITYDARELFRSRIIRYFVEEYLRGRTPVPCTVCNNELKWVLLAKIADEKGIYWISTGHYVRKVLSGAKYYIAPAADKDKDQTFFLWGLKQDILQRMLLPMGDITKNEARSYAAERGFEQVAAKKDSMGVCFCPLDYRSFLKREVPETLLSGKGRFVDEKGDFLGWHEGYPFYTVGQRRG
;
A
#
# COMPACT_ATOMS: atom_id res chain seq x y z
N MET A 1 20.75 23.11 36.12
CA MET A 1 20.17 23.32 34.76
C MET A 1 20.71 22.24 33.84
N GLN A 2 19.96 21.18 33.60
CA GLN A 2 20.32 20.16 32.61
C GLN A 2 20.17 20.77 31.21
N ARG A 3 21.23 20.76 30.43
CA ARG A 3 21.20 21.17 29.02
C ARG A 3 20.37 20.13 28.26
N ILE A 4 19.21 20.52 27.75
CA ILE A 4 18.39 19.69 26.87
C ILE A 4 19.20 19.42 25.59
N SER A 5 19.33 18.13 25.24
CA SER A 5 20.06 17.70 24.03
C SER A 5 19.46 18.35 22.79
N PRO A 6 20.24 18.80 21.80
CA PRO A 6 19.74 19.33 20.52
C PRO A 6 18.79 18.38 19.81
N SER A 7 18.99 17.07 19.90
CA SER A 7 18.14 16.03 19.35
C SER A 7 16.75 16.00 19.99
N PHE A 8 16.63 16.29 21.29
CA PHE A 8 15.35 16.32 21.98
C PHE A 8 14.52 17.55 21.56
N ILE A 9 15.17 18.71 21.41
CA ILE A 9 14.52 19.94 20.94
C ILE A 9 14.01 19.76 19.50
N THR A 10 14.81 19.16 18.62
CA THR A 10 14.42 18.86 17.24
C THR A 10 13.20 17.93 17.19
N PHE A 11 13.18 16.88 18.01
CA PHE A 11 12.08 15.92 18.07
C PHE A 11 10.75 16.53 18.55
N VAL A 12 10.79 17.38 19.57
CA VAL A 12 9.60 18.10 20.09
C VAL A 12 9.09 19.09 19.05
N SER A 13 10.00 19.84 18.39
CA SER A 13 9.64 20.77 17.31
C SER A 13 8.97 20.06 16.13
N MET A 14 9.45 18.88 15.75
CA MET A 14 8.86 18.10 14.65
C MET A 14 7.44 17.59 14.96
N LYS A 15 7.14 17.23 16.22
CA LYS A 15 5.79 16.81 16.64
C LYS A 15 4.77 17.96 16.66
N SER A 16 5.19 19.20 16.84
CA SER A 16 4.31 20.37 16.75
C SER A 16 4.03 20.80 15.31
N ASP A 17 4.79 20.28 14.33
CA ASP A 17 4.62 20.57 12.91
C ASP A 17 3.28 19.99 12.41
N LYS A 18 2.48 20.81 11.74
CA LYS A 18 1.21 20.42 11.12
C LYS A 18 1.38 19.96 9.67
N ARG A 19 2.59 19.77 9.18
CA ARG A 19 2.84 19.24 7.84
C ARG A 19 2.79 17.71 7.85
N VAL A 20 2.17 17.14 6.81
CA VAL A 20 2.04 15.69 6.61
C VAL A 20 2.36 15.30 5.18
N LEU A 21 3.12 14.21 5.00
CA LEU A 21 3.33 13.58 3.70
C LEU A 21 2.34 12.42 3.55
N LEU A 22 1.49 12.50 2.52
CA LEU A 22 0.42 11.54 2.25
C LEU A 22 0.73 10.71 1.01
N GLY A 23 0.80 9.39 1.14
CA GLY A 23 0.83 8.47 0.01
C GLY A 23 -0.51 8.49 -0.73
N MET A 24 -0.51 8.96 -1.98
CA MET A 24 -1.69 9.11 -2.83
C MET A 24 -1.64 8.16 -4.02
N SER A 25 -2.78 7.54 -4.34
CA SER A 25 -2.97 6.71 -5.54
C SER A 25 -3.93 7.34 -6.55
N GLY A 26 -4.52 8.49 -6.22
CA GLY A 26 -5.62 9.07 -6.99
C GLY A 26 -6.96 8.33 -6.84
N GLY A 27 -7.03 7.34 -5.96
CA GLY A 27 -8.27 6.62 -5.61
C GLY A 27 -9.05 7.30 -4.50
N THR A 28 -10.29 6.83 -4.26
CA THR A 28 -11.22 7.39 -3.25
C THR A 28 -10.58 7.54 -1.87
N ASP A 29 -9.95 6.48 -1.37
CA ASP A 29 -9.48 6.43 0.02
C ASP A 29 -8.36 7.43 0.31
N SER A 30 -7.36 7.52 -0.57
CA SER A 30 -6.28 8.50 -0.42
C SER A 30 -6.77 9.95 -0.61
N SER A 31 -7.80 10.16 -1.40
CA SER A 31 -8.41 11.47 -1.62
C SER A 31 -9.17 11.94 -0.38
N VAL A 32 -9.99 11.06 0.19
CA VAL A 32 -10.71 11.35 1.43
C VAL A 32 -9.75 11.54 2.59
N ALA A 33 -8.68 10.74 2.65
CA ALA A 33 -7.62 10.92 3.64
C ALA A 33 -6.98 12.33 3.55
N ALA A 34 -6.73 12.83 2.33
CA ALA A 34 -6.21 14.18 2.11
C ALA A 34 -7.15 15.25 2.67
N MET A 35 -8.44 15.19 2.29
CA MET A 35 -9.46 16.15 2.72
C MET A 35 -9.60 16.16 4.24
N ARG A 36 -9.67 15.00 4.87
CA ARG A 36 -9.80 14.88 6.34
C ARG A 36 -8.57 15.42 7.08
N LEU A 37 -7.37 15.22 6.53
CA LEU A 37 -6.16 15.79 7.09
C LEU A 37 -6.15 17.32 6.99
N GLN A 38 -6.59 17.88 5.86
CA GLN A 38 -6.73 19.34 5.69
C GLN A 38 -7.76 19.94 6.66
N GLU A 39 -8.91 19.29 6.84
CA GLU A 39 -9.91 19.70 7.84
C GLU A 39 -9.39 19.62 9.28
N ALA A 40 -8.50 18.68 9.58
CA ALA A 40 -7.81 18.60 10.86
C ALA A 40 -6.68 19.65 11.02
N GLY A 41 -6.52 20.54 10.03
CA GLY A 41 -5.56 21.63 10.05
C GLY A 41 -4.14 21.23 9.67
N TYR A 42 -3.93 20.12 8.93
CA TYR A 42 -2.63 19.76 8.39
C TYR A 42 -2.39 20.38 7.01
N GLU A 43 -1.16 20.85 6.77
CA GLU A 43 -0.65 21.16 5.43
C GLU A 43 -0.24 19.82 4.79
N VAL A 44 -1.01 19.36 3.80
CA VAL A 44 -0.82 18.06 3.17
C VAL A 44 0.05 18.19 1.92
N THR A 45 1.11 17.39 1.83
CA THR A 45 1.86 17.17 0.59
C THR A 45 1.58 15.74 0.12
N GLY A 46 1.07 15.58 -1.08
CA GLY A 46 0.83 14.27 -1.69
C GLY A 46 2.09 13.68 -2.32
N VAL A 47 2.28 12.38 -2.22
CA VAL A 47 3.29 11.63 -2.99
C VAL A 47 2.64 10.43 -3.68
N THR A 48 2.84 10.32 -5.00
CA THR A 48 2.46 9.14 -5.77
C THR A 48 3.70 8.36 -6.16
N PHE A 49 3.75 7.09 -5.75
CA PHE A 49 4.83 6.19 -6.11
C PHE A 49 4.58 5.57 -7.49
N ARG A 50 5.57 5.64 -8.37
CA ARG A 50 5.61 4.83 -9.57
C ARG A 50 6.21 3.48 -9.22
N PHE A 51 5.37 2.48 -8.96
CA PHE A 51 5.83 1.14 -8.59
C PHE A 51 5.92 0.20 -9.79
N TYR A 52 4.91 0.22 -10.64
CA TYR A 52 4.81 -0.66 -11.80
C TYR A 52 3.90 -0.03 -12.85
N GLU A 53 4.28 -0.19 -14.11
CA GLU A 53 3.49 0.26 -15.25
C GLU A 53 3.48 -0.88 -16.28
N ALA A 54 2.30 -1.28 -16.71
CA ALA A 54 2.12 -2.18 -17.83
C ALA A 54 2.07 -1.33 -19.12
N GLY A 55 3.20 -1.23 -19.83
CA GLY A 55 3.31 -0.33 -20.98
C GLY A 55 3.33 1.15 -20.56
N ASP A 56 2.60 2.00 -21.30
CA ASP A 56 2.57 3.47 -21.10
C ASP A 56 1.43 3.94 -20.18
N GLU A 57 0.91 3.07 -19.31
CA GLU A 57 -0.20 3.40 -18.41
C GLU A 57 0.24 4.33 -17.27
N THR A 58 0.29 5.64 -17.53
CA THR A 58 0.65 6.69 -16.56
C THR A 58 -0.54 7.52 -16.08
N GLY A 59 -1.74 7.27 -16.57
CA GLY A 59 -2.95 8.05 -16.28
C GLY A 59 -3.25 8.23 -14.78
N TYR A 60 -2.91 7.24 -13.94
CA TYR A 60 -3.07 7.35 -12.49
C TYR A 60 -2.20 8.46 -11.86
N LEU A 61 -1.05 8.82 -12.49
CA LEU A 61 -0.20 9.93 -12.04
C LEU A 61 -0.85 11.28 -12.35
N GLU A 62 -1.48 11.38 -13.52
CA GLU A 62 -2.20 12.57 -13.93
C GLU A 62 -3.44 12.77 -13.07
N ASP A 63 -4.19 11.72 -12.81
CA ASP A 63 -5.33 11.72 -11.88
C ASP A 63 -4.91 12.21 -10.48
N ALA A 64 -3.81 11.68 -9.95
CA ALA A 64 -3.33 12.09 -8.63
C ALA A 64 -2.87 13.55 -8.60
N ARG A 65 -2.22 14.04 -9.67
CA ARG A 65 -1.82 15.45 -9.81
C ARG A 65 -3.01 16.38 -9.92
N ALA A 66 -3.97 16.03 -10.77
CA ALA A 66 -5.19 16.82 -10.96
C ALA A 66 -5.98 16.93 -9.65
N LEU A 67 -6.08 15.82 -8.92
CA LEU A 67 -6.73 15.81 -7.62
C LEU A 67 -6.00 16.69 -6.60
N ALA A 68 -4.67 16.56 -6.50
CA ALA A 68 -3.87 17.37 -5.60
C ALA A 68 -4.01 18.87 -5.92
N LEU A 69 -4.02 19.23 -7.19
CA LEU A 69 -4.27 20.61 -7.64
C LEU A 69 -5.66 21.10 -7.21
N LYS A 70 -6.71 20.28 -7.41
CA LYS A 70 -8.08 20.63 -7.00
C LYS A 70 -8.21 20.82 -5.48
N LEU A 71 -7.41 20.08 -4.71
CA LEU A 71 -7.33 20.19 -3.24
C LEU A 71 -6.37 21.29 -2.75
N GLY A 72 -5.72 22.03 -3.67
CA GLY A 72 -4.73 23.05 -3.30
C GLY A 72 -3.48 22.51 -2.62
N MET A 73 -3.10 21.27 -2.89
CA MET A 73 -1.99 20.56 -2.25
C MET A 73 -0.74 20.53 -3.14
N LYS A 74 0.43 20.56 -2.52
CA LYS A 74 1.67 20.17 -3.20
C LYS A 74 1.64 18.68 -3.53
N HIS A 75 2.18 18.30 -4.69
CA HIS A 75 2.25 16.90 -5.10
C HIS A 75 3.61 16.58 -5.72
N ILE A 76 4.12 15.40 -5.41
CA ILE A 76 5.35 14.84 -5.97
C ILE A 76 5.10 13.44 -6.52
N THR A 77 5.80 13.10 -7.58
CA THR A 77 5.88 11.74 -8.11
C THR A 77 7.26 11.18 -7.77
N TYR A 78 7.29 10.00 -7.16
CA TYR A 78 8.53 9.32 -6.81
C TYR A 78 8.68 8.04 -7.61
N ASP A 79 9.75 7.92 -8.39
CA ASP A 79 10.04 6.71 -9.15
C ASP A 79 10.67 5.64 -8.25
N ALA A 80 9.91 4.59 -7.99
CA ALA A 80 10.33 3.47 -7.17
C ALA A 80 10.27 2.13 -7.96
N ARG A 81 10.21 2.17 -9.30
CA ARG A 81 10.02 0.98 -10.15
C ARG A 81 11.13 -0.04 -9.99
N GLU A 82 12.38 0.40 -9.92
CA GLU A 82 13.51 -0.50 -9.72
C GLU A 82 13.46 -1.19 -8.35
N LEU A 83 13.19 -0.42 -7.28
CA LEU A 83 13.04 -0.96 -5.94
C LEU A 83 11.85 -1.92 -5.84
N PHE A 84 10.74 -1.58 -6.49
CA PHE A 84 9.56 -2.41 -6.51
C PHE A 84 9.81 -3.73 -7.25
N ARG A 85 10.46 -3.67 -8.41
CA ARG A 85 10.84 -4.84 -9.19
C ARG A 85 11.77 -5.76 -8.40
N SER A 86 12.85 -5.19 -7.84
CA SER A 86 13.87 -5.96 -7.12
C SER A 86 13.40 -6.54 -5.78
N ARG A 87 12.36 -5.97 -5.16
CA ARG A 87 11.85 -6.42 -3.86
C ARG A 87 10.54 -7.18 -3.98
N ILE A 88 9.54 -6.57 -4.62
CA ILE A 88 8.16 -7.06 -4.57
C ILE A 88 7.87 -8.05 -5.70
N ILE A 89 8.24 -7.70 -6.95
CA ILE A 89 8.02 -8.61 -8.08
C ILE A 89 8.90 -9.84 -7.95
N ARG A 90 10.16 -9.66 -7.57
CA ARG A 90 11.07 -10.80 -7.34
C ARG A 90 10.54 -11.72 -6.24
N TYR A 91 10.12 -11.18 -5.09
CA TYR A 91 9.49 -11.98 -4.03
C TYR A 91 8.28 -12.76 -4.55
N PHE A 92 7.40 -12.10 -5.30
CA PHE A 92 6.19 -12.72 -5.86
C PHE A 92 6.53 -13.91 -6.77
N VAL A 93 7.48 -13.73 -7.67
CA VAL A 93 7.95 -14.78 -8.58
C VAL A 93 8.61 -15.94 -7.81
N GLU A 94 9.54 -15.62 -6.91
CA GLU A 94 10.25 -16.63 -6.12
C GLU A 94 9.33 -17.50 -5.28
N GLU A 95 8.28 -16.92 -4.67
CA GLU A 95 7.32 -17.69 -3.88
C GLU A 95 6.53 -18.67 -4.74
N TYR A 96 6.04 -18.25 -5.91
CA TYR A 96 5.37 -19.16 -6.83
C TYR A 96 6.30 -20.26 -7.36
N LEU A 97 7.55 -19.95 -7.67
CA LEU A 97 8.56 -20.93 -8.07
C LEU A 97 8.91 -21.93 -6.95
N ARG A 98 8.63 -21.58 -5.70
CA ARG A 98 8.75 -22.48 -4.53
C ARG A 98 7.45 -23.22 -4.19
N GLY A 99 6.40 -23.08 -5.01
CA GLY A 99 5.08 -23.68 -4.77
C GLY A 99 4.29 -23.01 -3.64
N ARG A 100 4.62 -21.76 -3.27
CA ARG A 100 3.93 -21.01 -2.23
C ARG A 100 3.10 -19.88 -2.84
N THR A 101 1.99 -19.53 -2.20
CA THR A 101 1.16 -18.40 -2.61
C THR A 101 1.64 -17.13 -1.94
N PRO A 102 2.19 -16.15 -2.69
CA PRO A 102 2.68 -14.90 -2.11
C PRO A 102 1.57 -13.95 -1.69
N VAL A 103 1.87 -13.10 -0.71
CA VAL A 103 1.05 -11.94 -0.35
C VAL A 103 1.89 -10.67 -0.52
N PRO A 104 2.12 -10.22 -1.76
CA PRO A 104 3.08 -9.13 -2.05
C PRO A 104 2.68 -7.80 -1.40
N CYS A 105 1.40 -7.57 -1.14
CA CYS A 105 0.93 -6.34 -0.50
C CYS A 105 1.42 -6.20 0.95
N THR A 106 1.58 -7.30 1.69
CA THR A 106 2.15 -7.25 3.05
C THR A 106 3.61 -6.84 3.00
N VAL A 107 4.40 -7.47 2.13
CA VAL A 107 5.81 -7.12 1.95
C VAL A 107 5.96 -5.67 1.47
N CYS A 108 5.18 -5.26 0.47
CA CYS A 108 5.20 -3.91 -0.06
C CYS A 108 4.90 -2.85 1.02
N ASN A 109 3.88 -3.04 1.83
CA ASN A 109 3.55 -2.07 2.87
C ASN A 109 4.62 -2.01 3.96
N ASN A 110 5.07 -3.17 4.47
CA ASN A 110 5.98 -3.21 5.62
C ASN A 110 7.44 -2.88 5.27
N GLU A 111 7.91 -3.22 4.07
CA GLU A 111 9.31 -3.09 3.70
C GLU A 111 9.60 -2.00 2.66
N LEU A 112 8.59 -1.51 1.96
CA LEU A 112 8.81 -0.54 0.88
C LEU A 112 7.97 0.73 1.04
N LYS A 113 6.65 0.65 0.96
CA LYS A 113 5.78 1.84 0.86
C LYS A 113 5.93 2.78 2.05
N TRP A 114 5.76 2.29 3.28
CA TRP A 114 5.86 3.12 4.48
C TRP A 114 7.29 3.54 4.77
N VAL A 115 8.28 2.72 4.44
CA VAL A 115 9.70 3.05 4.56
C VAL A 115 10.09 4.17 3.62
N LEU A 116 9.68 4.10 2.35
CA LEU A 116 9.91 5.17 1.37
C LEU A 116 9.18 6.46 1.75
N LEU A 117 7.94 6.33 2.23
CA LEU A 117 7.15 7.49 2.68
C LEU A 117 7.87 8.22 3.83
N ALA A 118 8.37 7.47 4.81
CA ALA A 118 9.15 8.03 5.93
C ALA A 118 10.45 8.69 5.44
N LYS A 119 11.20 8.02 4.54
CA LYS A 119 12.43 8.55 3.96
C LYS A 119 12.19 9.89 3.25
N ILE A 120 11.18 9.97 2.38
CA ILE A 120 10.86 11.20 1.65
C ILE A 120 10.39 12.30 2.61
N ALA A 121 9.65 11.94 3.65
CA ALA A 121 9.22 12.88 4.69
C ALA A 121 10.44 13.46 5.43
N ASP A 122 11.44 12.63 5.76
CA ASP A 122 12.68 13.08 6.39
C ASP A 122 13.47 14.04 5.49
N GLU A 123 13.61 13.71 4.21
CA GLU A 123 14.26 14.59 3.21
C GLU A 123 13.58 15.96 3.09
N LYS A 124 12.30 16.05 3.41
CA LYS A 124 11.49 17.30 3.37
C LYS A 124 11.33 17.95 4.75
N GLY A 125 11.91 17.37 5.78
CA GLY A 125 11.75 17.85 7.16
C GLY A 125 10.30 17.75 7.66
N ILE A 126 9.53 16.78 7.19
CA ILE A 126 8.13 16.52 7.57
C ILE A 126 8.11 15.34 8.55
N TYR A 127 7.50 15.53 9.73
CA TYR A 127 7.41 14.45 10.71
C TYR A 127 6.28 13.46 10.42
N TRP A 128 5.08 13.97 10.11
CA TRP A 128 3.90 13.12 9.95
C TRP A 128 3.82 12.47 8.58
N ILE A 129 3.42 11.21 8.57
CA ILE A 129 3.19 10.42 7.37
C ILE A 129 1.79 9.80 7.40
N SER A 130 1.16 9.68 6.25
CA SER A 130 -0.21 9.18 6.15
C SER A 130 -0.46 8.42 4.85
N THR A 131 -1.51 7.64 4.82
CA THR A 131 -2.08 6.97 3.64
C THR A 131 -3.58 6.80 3.81
N GLY A 132 -4.26 6.35 2.77
CA GLY A 132 -5.69 6.01 2.79
C GLY A 132 -6.03 4.62 3.36
N HIS A 133 -5.19 4.03 4.22
CA HIS A 133 -5.49 2.72 4.79
C HIS A 133 -6.59 2.77 5.86
N TYR A 134 -7.50 1.80 5.79
CA TYR A 134 -8.53 1.55 6.81
C TYR A 134 -7.94 0.76 7.98
N VAL A 135 -7.30 1.46 8.87
CA VAL A 135 -6.74 0.93 10.12
C VAL A 135 -6.73 2.03 11.18
N ARG A 136 -6.71 1.65 12.45
CA ARG A 136 -6.51 2.56 13.59
C ARG A 136 -5.13 2.35 14.20
N LYS A 137 -4.66 3.36 14.88
CA LYS A 137 -3.44 3.31 15.69
C LYS A 137 -3.81 3.56 17.14
N VAL A 138 -3.38 2.69 18.03
CA VAL A 138 -3.60 2.82 19.47
C VAL A 138 -2.28 2.91 20.21
N LEU A 139 -2.26 3.68 21.29
CA LEU A 139 -1.13 3.75 22.22
C LEU A 139 -1.45 2.85 23.41
N SER A 140 -0.56 1.91 23.72
CA SER A 140 -0.65 1.07 24.93
C SER A 140 0.70 1.08 25.64
N GLY A 141 0.73 1.61 26.86
CA GLY A 141 1.98 1.94 27.53
C GLY A 141 2.78 2.96 26.72
N ALA A 142 4.02 2.64 26.41
CA ALA A 142 4.91 3.49 25.61
C ALA A 142 5.01 3.10 24.12
N LYS A 143 4.15 2.17 23.64
CA LYS A 143 4.21 1.62 22.29
C LYS A 143 2.92 1.86 21.52
N TYR A 144 3.07 2.09 20.22
CA TYR A 144 1.97 2.17 19.27
C TYR A 144 1.70 0.79 18.66
N TYR A 145 0.43 0.52 18.42
CA TYR A 145 -0.04 -0.71 17.78
C TYR A 145 -1.06 -0.38 16.70
N ILE A 146 -1.12 -1.23 15.68
CA ILE A 146 -2.20 -1.21 14.69
C ILE A 146 -3.43 -1.89 15.31
N ALA A 147 -4.59 -1.30 15.11
CA ALA A 147 -5.87 -1.81 15.55
C ALA A 147 -6.89 -1.83 14.40
N PRO A 148 -7.89 -2.73 14.44
CA PRO A 148 -8.88 -2.85 13.39
C PRO A 148 -9.62 -1.53 13.11
N ALA A 149 -9.95 -1.31 11.84
CA ALA A 149 -10.78 -0.19 11.42
C ALA A 149 -12.23 -0.31 11.93
N ALA A 150 -12.99 0.78 11.84
CA ALA A 150 -14.43 0.77 12.06
C ALA A 150 -15.15 -0.07 10.99
N ASP A 151 -14.70 0.01 9.74
CA ASP A 151 -15.21 -0.81 8.64
C ASP A 151 -14.51 -2.18 8.64
N LYS A 152 -15.23 -3.21 9.11
CA LYS A 152 -14.69 -4.58 9.20
C LYS A 152 -14.44 -5.20 7.81
N ASP A 153 -15.22 -4.82 6.80
CA ASP A 153 -15.10 -5.35 5.44
C ASP A 153 -13.93 -4.72 4.67
N LYS A 154 -13.47 -3.57 5.15
CA LYS A 154 -12.34 -2.81 4.58
C LYS A 154 -11.11 -2.80 5.46
N ASP A 155 -11.12 -3.52 6.59
CA ASP A 155 -9.98 -3.58 7.49
C ASP A 155 -8.69 -4.02 6.78
N GLN A 156 -7.62 -3.27 6.99
CA GLN A 156 -6.33 -3.48 6.35
C GLN A 156 -5.19 -3.74 7.35
N THR A 157 -5.51 -4.07 8.61
CA THR A 157 -4.52 -4.39 9.65
C THR A 157 -3.57 -5.50 9.23
N PHE A 158 -4.09 -6.51 8.51
CA PHE A 158 -3.31 -7.62 7.97
C PHE A 158 -2.11 -7.17 7.13
N PHE A 159 -2.24 -6.06 6.40
CA PHE A 159 -1.16 -5.58 5.52
C PHE A 159 -0.07 -4.79 6.25
N LEU A 160 -0.27 -4.42 7.54
CA LEU A 160 0.60 -3.50 8.28
C LEU A 160 1.21 -4.11 9.54
N TRP A 161 1.09 -5.41 9.74
CA TRP A 161 1.50 -6.11 10.96
C TRP A 161 2.99 -6.00 11.31
N GLY A 162 3.85 -5.81 10.31
CA GLY A 162 5.31 -5.78 10.46
C GLY A 162 5.91 -4.38 10.62
N LEU A 163 5.08 -3.31 10.69
CA LEU A 163 5.59 -1.95 10.84
C LEU A 163 6.25 -1.74 12.20
N LYS A 164 7.40 -1.05 12.19
CA LYS A 164 8.18 -0.78 13.39
C LYS A 164 7.72 0.51 14.09
N GLN A 165 8.15 0.69 15.34
CA GLN A 165 7.73 1.81 16.18
C GLN A 165 8.12 3.19 15.64
N ASP A 166 9.25 3.30 14.95
CA ASP A 166 9.71 4.51 14.28
C ASP A 166 8.76 4.98 13.18
N ILE A 167 8.10 4.05 12.50
CA ILE A 167 7.03 4.33 11.53
C ILE A 167 5.70 4.57 12.25
N LEU A 168 5.28 3.65 13.12
CA LEU A 168 3.99 3.68 13.79
C LEU A 168 3.73 5.00 14.53
N GLN A 169 4.73 5.55 15.23
CA GLN A 169 4.57 6.80 15.98
C GLN A 169 4.27 8.01 15.08
N ARG A 170 4.71 7.99 13.82
CA ARG A 170 4.57 9.07 12.83
C ARG A 170 3.29 8.96 11.99
N MET A 171 2.59 7.82 12.05
CA MET A 171 1.42 7.58 11.21
C MET A 171 0.21 8.41 11.66
N LEU A 172 -0.44 9.06 10.70
CA LEU A 172 -1.80 9.57 10.81
C LEU A 172 -2.69 8.68 9.93
N LEU A 173 -3.78 8.18 10.48
CA LEU A 173 -4.66 7.19 9.85
C LEU A 173 -6.11 7.70 9.79
N PRO A 174 -6.39 8.69 8.94
CA PRO A 174 -7.68 9.39 8.93
C PRO A 174 -8.86 8.52 8.45
N MET A 175 -8.59 7.33 7.88
CA MET A 175 -9.63 6.42 7.37
C MET A 175 -10.05 5.35 8.40
N GLY A 176 -9.38 5.28 9.55
CA GLY A 176 -9.60 4.19 10.52
C GLY A 176 -10.96 4.20 11.19
N ASP A 177 -11.59 5.37 11.31
CA ASP A 177 -12.84 5.55 12.08
C ASP A 177 -14.08 5.77 11.20
N ILE A 178 -13.96 5.58 9.88
CA ILE A 178 -15.08 5.70 8.94
C ILE A 178 -15.22 4.46 8.08
N THR A 179 -16.44 4.23 7.59
CA THR A 179 -16.74 3.17 6.62
C THR A 179 -16.45 3.64 5.19
N LYS A 180 -16.35 2.70 4.26
CA LYS A 180 -16.19 3.01 2.84
C LYS A 180 -17.36 3.82 2.27
N ASN A 181 -18.57 3.53 2.74
CA ASN A 181 -19.77 4.26 2.30
C ASN A 181 -19.73 5.71 2.81
N GLU A 182 -19.38 5.93 4.07
CA GLU A 182 -19.17 7.27 4.61
C GLU A 182 -18.07 8.03 3.86
N ALA A 183 -16.95 7.35 3.52
CA ALA A 183 -15.90 7.96 2.73
C ALA A 183 -16.37 8.41 1.33
N ARG A 184 -17.20 7.60 0.67
CA ARG A 184 -17.79 7.98 -0.63
C ARG A 184 -18.75 9.15 -0.51
N SER A 185 -19.67 9.11 0.47
CA SER A 185 -20.58 10.24 0.74
C SER A 185 -19.81 11.52 1.05
N TYR A 186 -18.80 11.42 1.90
CA TYR A 186 -17.92 12.53 2.27
C TYR A 186 -17.23 13.18 1.06
N ALA A 187 -16.76 12.38 0.09
CA ALA A 187 -16.18 12.91 -1.14
C ALA A 187 -17.22 13.57 -2.05
N ALA A 188 -18.40 12.95 -2.21
CA ALA A 188 -19.48 13.49 -3.05
C ALA A 188 -19.99 14.82 -2.52
N GLU A 189 -20.26 14.95 -1.22
CA GLU A 189 -20.72 16.18 -0.56
C GLU A 189 -19.77 17.38 -0.75
N ARG A 190 -18.50 17.11 -1.06
CA ARG A 190 -17.44 18.12 -1.31
C ARG A 190 -17.17 18.38 -2.78
N GLY A 191 -18.05 17.89 -3.69
CA GLY A 191 -17.92 18.09 -5.13
C GLY A 191 -16.84 17.23 -5.78
N PHE A 192 -16.57 16.02 -5.19
CA PHE A 192 -15.65 15.04 -5.74
C PHE A 192 -16.37 13.74 -6.15
N GLU A 193 -17.50 13.88 -6.88
CA GLU A 193 -18.36 12.76 -7.29
C GLU A 193 -17.60 11.71 -8.10
N GLN A 194 -16.68 12.14 -8.97
CA GLN A 194 -15.85 11.23 -9.76
C GLN A 194 -14.94 10.37 -8.86
N VAL A 195 -14.41 10.96 -7.77
CA VAL A 195 -13.61 10.25 -6.77
C VAL A 195 -14.48 9.26 -5.99
N ALA A 196 -15.68 9.69 -5.59
CA ALA A 196 -16.64 8.85 -4.88
C ALA A 196 -17.09 7.62 -5.71
N ALA A 197 -17.23 7.80 -7.03
CA ALA A 197 -17.66 6.75 -7.96
C ALA A 197 -16.55 5.78 -8.38
N LYS A 198 -15.27 6.07 -8.09
CA LYS A 198 -14.15 5.17 -8.45
C LYS A 198 -14.35 3.79 -7.83
N LYS A 199 -14.18 2.76 -8.66
CA LYS A 199 -14.18 1.36 -8.19
C LYS A 199 -12.92 1.08 -7.38
N ASP A 200 -13.06 0.21 -6.40
CA ASP A 200 -11.91 -0.27 -5.63
C ASP A 200 -11.01 -1.12 -6.54
N SER A 201 -9.69 -0.96 -6.39
CA SER A 201 -8.74 -1.82 -7.07
C SER A 201 -8.85 -3.24 -6.50
N MET A 202 -9.08 -4.21 -7.37
CA MET A 202 -9.13 -5.62 -7.02
C MET A 202 -7.80 -6.28 -7.37
N GLY A 203 -7.33 -7.18 -6.50
CA GLY A 203 -6.12 -7.95 -6.76
C GLY A 203 -4.81 -7.18 -6.51
N VAL A 204 -3.76 -7.64 -7.14
CA VAL A 204 -2.38 -7.13 -6.98
C VAL A 204 -2.11 -6.05 -8.03
N CYS A 205 -1.60 -4.90 -7.62
CA CYS A 205 -1.46 -3.71 -8.48
C CYS A 205 -0.65 -3.91 -9.77
N PHE A 206 0.33 -4.83 -9.78
CA PHE A 206 1.14 -5.16 -10.94
C PHE A 206 0.66 -6.41 -11.71
N CYS A 207 -0.37 -7.08 -11.17
CA CYS A 207 -0.95 -8.30 -11.74
C CYS A 207 -2.49 -8.24 -11.61
N PRO A 208 -3.15 -7.35 -12.36
CA PRO A 208 -4.58 -7.11 -12.21
C PRO A 208 -5.47 -8.21 -12.80
N LEU A 209 -4.97 -9.02 -13.73
CA LEU A 209 -5.77 -9.99 -14.47
C LEU A 209 -5.48 -11.44 -14.02
N ASP A 210 -4.32 -11.97 -14.40
CA ASP A 210 -3.95 -13.36 -14.18
C ASP A 210 -2.47 -13.50 -13.86
N TYR A 211 -2.18 -14.07 -12.70
CA TYR A 211 -0.80 -14.26 -12.25
C TYR A 211 -0.03 -15.29 -13.09
N ARG A 212 -0.70 -16.23 -13.72
CA ARG A 212 -0.08 -17.24 -14.59
C ARG A 212 0.54 -16.59 -15.83
N SER A 213 -0.22 -15.71 -16.47
CA SER A 213 0.27 -14.91 -17.60
C SER A 213 1.39 -13.98 -17.18
N PHE A 214 1.31 -13.42 -15.98
CA PHE A 214 2.38 -12.60 -15.41
C PHE A 214 3.65 -13.43 -15.21
N LEU A 215 3.58 -14.62 -14.59
CA LEU A 215 4.72 -15.50 -14.40
C LEU A 215 5.36 -15.92 -15.72
N LYS A 216 4.57 -16.30 -16.72
CA LYS A 216 5.08 -16.67 -18.06
C LYS A 216 5.83 -15.53 -18.74
N ARG A 217 5.49 -14.28 -18.45
CA ARG A 217 6.19 -13.10 -19.00
C ARG A 217 7.46 -12.75 -18.21
N GLU A 218 7.44 -12.88 -16.89
CA GLU A 218 8.53 -12.43 -16.02
C GLU A 218 9.61 -13.51 -15.80
N VAL A 219 9.27 -14.79 -16.03
CA VAL A 219 10.15 -15.94 -15.75
C VAL A 219 10.56 -16.62 -17.04
N PRO A 220 11.86 -16.84 -17.28
CA PRO A 220 12.31 -17.66 -18.39
C PRO A 220 11.67 -19.04 -18.36
N GLU A 221 11.25 -19.55 -19.52
CA GLU A 221 10.57 -20.86 -19.63
C GLU A 221 11.40 -22.00 -19.02
N THR A 222 12.73 -21.91 -19.10
CA THR A 222 13.67 -22.87 -18.51
C THR A 222 13.62 -22.96 -16.99
N LEU A 223 13.08 -21.95 -16.31
CA LEU A 223 12.90 -21.90 -14.86
C LEU A 223 11.48 -22.25 -14.43
N LEU A 224 10.54 -22.29 -15.35
CA LEU A 224 9.18 -22.73 -15.08
C LEU A 224 9.16 -24.27 -15.06
N SER A 225 8.59 -24.83 -13.99
CA SER A 225 8.35 -26.27 -13.92
C SER A 225 7.41 -26.67 -15.04
N GLY A 226 7.82 -27.62 -15.84
CA GLY A 226 7.00 -28.17 -16.91
C GLY A 226 5.84 -29.02 -16.39
N LYS A 227 5.21 -29.76 -17.33
CA LYS A 227 4.09 -30.66 -17.06
C LYS A 227 4.42 -31.66 -15.97
N GLY A 228 3.53 -31.81 -15.00
CA GLY A 228 3.68 -32.71 -13.86
C GLY A 228 2.38 -33.48 -13.58
N ARG A 229 2.42 -34.35 -12.56
CA ARG A 229 1.31 -35.21 -12.17
C ARG A 229 0.66 -34.69 -10.89
N PHE A 230 -0.67 -34.58 -10.87
CA PHE A 230 -1.43 -34.56 -9.63
C PHE A 230 -1.52 -35.97 -9.08
N VAL A 231 -1.26 -36.13 -7.81
CA VAL A 231 -1.39 -37.38 -7.07
C VAL A 231 -2.15 -37.14 -5.77
N ASP A 232 -2.83 -38.17 -5.27
CA ASP A 232 -3.46 -38.13 -3.96
C ASP A 232 -2.45 -38.43 -2.83
N GLU A 233 -2.91 -38.53 -1.60
CA GLU A 233 -2.10 -38.81 -0.41
C GLU A 233 -1.45 -40.20 -0.45
N LYS A 234 -1.97 -41.14 -1.25
CA LYS A 234 -1.43 -42.48 -1.45
C LYS A 234 -0.44 -42.54 -2.62
N GLY A 235 -0.32 -41.48 -3.40
CA GLY A 235 0.50 -41.40 -4.60
C GLY A 235 -0.22 -41.84 -5.88
N ASP A 236 -1.53 -42.08 -5.82
CA ASP A 236 -2.34 -42.48 -6.98
C ASP A 236 -2.51 -41.28 -7.92
N PHE A 237 -2.44 -41.57 -9.22
CA PHE A 237 -2.51 -40.55 -10.26
C PHE A 237 -3.94 -39.98 -10.40
N LEU A 238 -4.04 -38.65 -10.29
CA LEU A 238 -5.30 -37.90 -10.43
C LEU A 238 -5.40 -37.12 -11.74
N GLY A 239 -4.27 -36.77 -12.36
CA GLY A 239 -4.28 -35.98 -13.59
C GLY A 239 -2.96 -35.29 -13.87
N TRP A 240 -2.91 -34.50 -14.94
CA TRP A 240 -1.75 -33.72 -15.34
C TRP A 240 -1.94 -32.24 -15.03
N HIS A 241 -0.86 -31.53 -14.74
CA HIS A 241 -0.81 -30.07 -14.62
C HIS A 241 0.31 -29.49 -15.50
N GLU A 242 0.17 -28.23 -15.90
CA GLU A 242 1.11 -27.51 -16.76
C GLU A 242 2.33 -26.92 -16.03
N GLY A 243 2.44 -27.20 -14.74
CA GLY A 243 3.51 -26.72 -13.85
C GLY A 243 2.91 -26.26 -12.52
N TYR A 244 3.50 -26.73 -11.42
CA TYR A 244 2.97 -26.40 -10.08
C TYR A 244 2.95 -24.89 -9.75
N PRO A 245 3.83 -24.00 -10.30
CA PRO A 245 3.74 -22.57 -10.02
C PRO A 245 2.44 -21.92 -10.49
N PHE A 246 1.69 -22.59 -11.39
CA PHE A 246 0.42 -22.10 -11.91
C PHE A 246 -0.79 -22.49 -11.07
N TYR A 247 -0.56 -23.02 -9.87
CA TYR A 247 -1.62 -23.44 -8.96
C TYR A 247 -1.40 -22.83 -7.57
N THR A 248 -2.50 -22.50 -6.92
CA THR A 248 -2.53 -21.91 -5.58
C THR A 248 -3.03 -22.95 -4.58
N VAL A 249 -2.42 -23.05 -3.43
CA VAL A 249 -2.89 -23.95 -2.35
C VAL A 249 -4.34 -23.63 -2.00
N GLY A 250 -5.19 -24.66 -2.00
CA GLY A 250 -6.63 -24.52 -1.76
C GLY A 250 -7.45 -24.09 -2.99
N GLN A 251 -6.85 -24.02 -4.18
CA GLN A 251 -7.58 -23.72 -5.42
C GLN A 251 -8.61 -24.81 -5.71
N ARG A 252 -9.87 -24.40 -5.93
CA ARG A 252 -10.98 -25.32 -6.18
C ARG A 252 -11.43 -25.34 -7.65
N ARG A 253 -10.95 -24.40 -8.46
CA ARG A 253 -11.27 -24.29 -9.89
C ARG A 253 -9.98 -23.98 -10.64
N GLY A 254 -9.75 -24.62 -11.74
CA GLY A 254 -8.52 -24.53 -12.52
C GLY A 254 -8.70 -23.80 -13.81
#